data_4d525774b23a30f39de82fac4087d066
#
_entry.id   4d525774b23a30f39de82fac4087d066
#
_cell.length_a   1.000
_cell.length_b   1.000
_cell.length_c   1.000
_cell.angle_alpha   90.00
_cell.angle_beta   90.00
_cell.angle_gamma   90.00
#
_symmetry.space_group_name_H-M   'P 1'
#
loop_
_entity.id
_entity.type
_entity.pdbx_description
1 polymer ?
#
loop_
_entity_poly.entity_id
_entity_poly.type
_entity_poly.pdbx_seq_one_letter_code
_entity_poly.pdbx_strand_id
1 'polypeptide(L)' 'MIIIHYLLQIFIYILIIDVILSYFPQLRSQEWARRLHQIADVPQKPIREMLPQGLPLDPTPMILIVLIQILMYLL' A
#
# COMPACT_ATOMS: atom_id res chain seq x y z
N MET A 1 8.02 8.11 18.71
CA MET A 1 6.62 8.46 18.97
C MET A 1 5.71 7.27 18.70
N ILE A 2 5.01 6.85 19.75
CA ILE A 2 4.17 5.66 19.68
C ILE A 2 3.00 5.83 18.70
N ILE A 3 2.37 7.01 18.70
CA ILE A 3 1.21 7.26 17.85
C ILE A 3 1.57 7.14 16.37
N ILE A 4 2.71 7.70 15.97
CA ILE A 4 3.17 7.64 14.58
C ILE A 4 3.45 6.19 14.19
N HIS A 5 4.09 5.40 15.09
CA HIS A 5 4.35 4.00 14.83
C HIS A 5 3.05 3.22 14.63
N TYR A 6 2.04 3.45 15.46
CA TYR A 6 0.75 2.78 15.29
C TYR A 6 0.08 3.14 13.98
N LEU A 7 0.11 4.42 13.60
CA LEU A 7 -0.48 4.85 12.35
C LEU A 7 0.22 4.20 11.16
N LEU A 8 1.54 4.15 11.18
CA LEU A 8 2.30 3.52 10.11
C LEU A 8 2.04 2.01 10.06
N GLN A 9 1.92 1.38 11.23
CA GLN A 9 1.64 -0.04 11.32
C GLN A 9 0.26 -0.36 10.73
N ILE A 10 -0.75 0.44 11.06
CA ILE A 10 -2.07 0.28 10.49
C ILE A 10 -2.03 0.43 8.98
N PHE A 11 -1.27 1.41 8.49
CA PHE A 11 -1.16 1.63 7.06
C PHE A 11 -0.49 0.45 6.35
N ILE A 12 0.53 -0.16 6.96
CA ILE A 12 1.16 -1.36 6.42
C ILE A 12 0.13 -2.49 6.28
N TYR A 13 -0.71 -2.69 7.29
CA TYR A 13 -1.77 -3.70 7.20
C TYR A 13 -2.74 -3.41 6.07
N ILE A 14 -3.12 -2.14 5.88
CA ILE A 14 -3.98 -1.74 4.78
C ILE A 14 -3.34 -2.09 3.43
N LEU A 15 -2.05 -1.81 3.28
CA LEU A 15 -1.33 -2.13 2.06
C LEU A 15 -1.26 -3.63 1.80
N ILE A 16 -1.02 -4.42 2.83
CA ILE A 16 -0.97 -5.88 2.71
C ILE A 16 -2.33 -6.42 2.25
N ILE A 17 -3.41 -5.94 2.85
CA ILE A 17 -4.76 -6.34 2.47
C ILE A 17 -5.03 -5.96 1.01
N ASP A 18 -4.63 -4.75 0.60
CA ASP A 18 -4.81 -4.29 -0.77
C ASP A 18 -4.07 -5.19 -1.77
N VAL A 19 -2.84 -5.60 -1.44
CA VAL A 19 -2.07 -6.52 -2.29
C VAL A 19 -2.78 -7.86 -2.41
N ILE A 20 -3.26 -8.41 -1.29
CA ILE A 20 -4.00 -9.67 -1.30
C ILE A 20 -5.25 -9.56 -2.17
N LEU A 21 -6.00 -8.48 -2.03
CA LEU A 21 -7.21 -8.25 -2.82
C LEU A 21 -6.91 -8.13 -4.30
N SER A 22 -5.71 -7.68 -4.67
CA SER A 22 -5.30 -7.58 -6.06
C SER A 22 -5.24 -8.95 -6.74
N TYR A 23 -4.99 -10.02 -5.98
CA TYR A 23 -4.96 -11.38 -6.50
C TYR A 23 -6.34 -12.05 -6.52
N PHE A 24 -7.36 -11.41 -5.94
CA PHE A 24 -8.70 -11.96 -5.86
C PHE A 24 -9.69 -10.95 -6.45
N PRO A 25 -9.88 -10.95 -7.78
CA PRO A 25 -10.75 -9.96 -8.44
C PRO A 25 -12.17 -9.95 -7.89
N GLN A 26 -12.66 -11.10 -7.43
CA GLN A 26 -14.00 -11.20 -6.88
C GLN A 26 -14.18 -10.35 -5.63
N LEU A 27 -13.16 -10.35 -4.77
CA LEU A 27 -13.19 -9.52 -3.56
C LEU A 27 -12.97 -8.05 -3.87
N ARG A 28 -12.18 -7.77 -4.89
CA ARG A 28 -11.86 -6.40 -5.28
C ARG A 28 -13.08 -5.64 -5.78
N SER A 29 -14.09 -6.32 -6.29
CA SER A 29 -15.31 -5.69 -6.76
C SER A 29 -16.22 -5.20 -5.63
N GLN A 30 -15.97 -5.62 -4.39
CA GLN A 30 -16.74 -5.16 -3.25
C GLN A 30 -16.47 -3.68 -2.97
N GLU A 31 -17.51 -3.00 -2.46
CA GLU A 31 -17.39 -1.57 -2.21
C GLU A 31 -16.33 -1.25 -1.15
N TRP A 32 -16.26 -2.04 -0.09
CA TRP A 32 -15.26 -1.83 0.96
C TRP A 32 -13.85 -2.02 0.43
N ALA A 33 -13.65 -2.96 -0.50
CA ALA A 33 -12.34 -3.21 -1.09
C ALA A 33 -11.91 -2.04 -1.97
N ARG A 34 -12.84 -1.45 -2.71
CA ARG A 34 -12.54 -0.28 -3.53
C ARG A 34 -12.16 0.92 -2.67
N ARG A 35 -12.86 1.13 -1.56
CA ARG A 35 -12.52 2.20 -0.63
C ARG A 35 -11.15 1.99 -0.01
N LEU A 36 -10.86 0.76 0.39
CA LEU A 36 -9.55 0.41 0.93
C LEU A 36 -8.45 0.69 -0.08
N HIS A 37 -8.66 0.31 -1.33
CA HIS A 37 -7.70 0.55 -2.40
C HIS A 37 -7.46 2.05 -2.61
N GLN A 38 -8.49 2.86 -2.55
CA GLN A 38 -8.35 4.30 -2.71
C GLN A 38 -7.47 4.89 -1.60
N ILE A 39 -7.66 4.44 -0.37
CA ILE A 39 -6.84 4.90 0.77
C ILE A 39 -5.39 4.46 0.57
N ALA A 40 -5.17 3.20 0.20
CA ALA A 40 -3.83 2.67 0.00
C ALA A 40 -3.13 3.33 -1.18
N ASP A 41 -3.86 3.76 -2.19
CA ASP A 41 -3.30 4.34 -3.40
C ASP A 41 -2.78 5.77 -3.23
N VAL A 42 -3.29 6.49 -2.23
CA VAL A 42 -2.91 7.90 -2.04
C VAL A 42 -1.39 8.08 -1.94
N PRO A 43 -0.67 7.39 -1.02
CA PRO A 43 0.79 7.55 -0.95
C PRO A 43 1.52 6.76 -2.03
N GLN A 44 0.88 5.80 -2.69
CA GLN A 44 1.52 5.02 -3.75
C GLN A 44 1.58 5.77 -5.07
N LYS A 45 0.69 6.72 -5.26
CA LYS A 45 0.55 7.40 -6.54
C LYS A 45 1.84 8.09 -7.00
N PRO A 46 2.51 8.92 -6.17
CA PRO A 46 3.76 9.54 -6.59
C PRO A 46 4.87 8.52 -6.84
N ILE A 47 4.91 7.43 -6.08
CA ILE A 47 5.89 6.38 -6.29
C ILE A 47 5.64 5.68 -7.62
N ARG A 48 4.38 5.41 -7.93
CA ARG A 48 4.00 4.76 -9.18
C ARG A 48 4.39 5.60 -10.39
N GLU A 49 4.26 6.91 -10.29
CA GLU A 49 4.64 7.83 -11.36
C GLU A 49 6.14 7.83 -11.61
N MET A 50 6.94 7.55 -10.59
CA MET A 50 8.41 7.49 -10.71
C MET A 50 8.91 6.18 -11.30
N LEU A 51 8.07 5.14 -11.32
CA LEU A 51 8.45 3.83 -11.83
C LEU A 51 8.24 3.75 -13.34
N PRO A 52 9.05 2.92 -14.06
CA PRO A 52 8.82 2.70 -15.47
C PRO A 52 7.44 2.10 -15.72
N GLN A 53 6.77 2.62 -16.73
CA GLN A 53 5.48 2.08 -17.12
C GLN A 53 5.65 0.80 -17.92
N GLY A 54 4.63 -0.06 -17.85
CA GLY A 54 4.64 -1.30 -18.63
C GLY A 54 5.19 -2.51 -17.89
N LEU A 55 5.47 -2.39 -16.59
CA LEU A 55 5.87 -3.54 -15.78
C LEU A 55 4.69 -4.50 -15.64
N PRO A 56 4.92 -5.82 -15.79
CA PRO A 56 3.84 -6.80 -15.67
C PRO A 56 3.28 -6.89 -14.25
N LEU A 57 4.10 -6.58 -13.24
CA LEU A 57 3.70 -6.53 -11.85
C LEU A 57 3.93 -5.13 -11.33
N ASP A 58 3.00 -4.67 -10.49
CA ASP A 58 3.13 -3.37 -9.85
C ASP A 58 3.88 -3.52 -8.53
N PRO A 59 5.17 -3.11 -8.44
CA PRO A 59 5.93 -3.24 -7.19
C PRO A 59 5.67 -2.11 -6.21
N THR A 60 4.80 -1.16 -6.56
CA THR A 60 4.59 0.03 -5.74
C THR A 60 4.21 -0.28 -4.30
N PRO A 61 3.25 -1.18 -4.01
CA PRO A 61 2.90 -1.48 -2.62
C PRO A 61 4.07 -2.06 -1.83
N MET A 62 4.87 -2.92 -2.45
CA MET A 62 6.00 -3.52 -1.78
C MET A 62 7.08 -2.50 -1.47
N ILE A 63 7.35 -1.61 -2.42
CA ILE A 63 8.32 -0.52 -2.22
C ILE A 63 7.86 0.36 -1.07
N LEU A 64 6.59 0.73 -1.04
CA LEU A 64 6.05 1.58 0.00
C LEU A 64 6.12 0.92 1.37
N ILE A 65 5.80 -0.38 1.45
CA ILE A 65 5.90 -1.12 2.70
C ILE A 65 7.32 -1.09 3.23
N VAL A 66 8.30 -1.34 2.38
CA VAL A 66 9.71 -1.31 2.77
C VAL A 66 10.10 0.08 3.25
N LEU A 67 9.69 1.12 2.53
CA LEU A 67 9.99 2.50 2.93
C LEU A 67 9.39 2.84 4.28
N ILE A 68 8.16 2.42 4.53
CA ILE A 68 7.50 2.66 5.81
C ILE A 68 8.24 1.92 6.92
N GLN A 69 8.67 0.68 6.69
CA GLN A 69 9.42 -0.07 7.69
C GLN A 69 10.75 0.58 8.02
N ILE A 70 11.45 1.10 7.00
CA ILE A 70 12.69 1.83 7.22
C ILE A 70 12.41 3.07 8.08
N LEU A 71 11.36 3.80 7.75
CA LEU A 71 10.98 5.00 8.49
C LEU A 71 10.66 4.65 9.95
N MET A 72 9.93 3.58 10.19
CA MET A 72 9.62 3.13 11.55
C MET A 72 10.87 2.75 12.32
N TYR A 73 11.84 2.16 11.65
CA TYR A 73 13.11 1.80 12.30
C TYR A 73 13.89 3.03 12.71
N LEU A 74 13.87 4.08 11.89
CA LEU A 74 14.58 5.32 12.18
C LEU A 74 13.89 6.16 13.26
N LEU A 75 12.59 6.02 13.40
CA LEU A 75 11.84 6.72 14.43
C LEU A 75 11.89 5.98 15.74
#